data_d505b2d32533f63db3191a9c7bcaf4b3
#
_entry.id   d505b2d32533f63db3191a9c7bcaf4b3
#
_cell.length_a   1.000
_cell.length_b   1.000
_cell.length_c   1.000
_cell.angle_alpha   90.00
_cell.angle_beta   90.00
_cell.angle_gamma   90.00
#
_symmetry.space_group_name_H-M   'P 1'
#
loop_
_entity.id
_entity.type
_entity.pdbx_description
1 polymer ?
#
loop_
_entity_poly.entity_id
_entity_poly.type
_entity_poly.pdbx_seq_one_letter_code
_entity_poly.pdbx_strand_id
1 'polypeptide(L)'
;MKIGFDNDKYLKMQSEHIRERINQFGNKLYLEFGGKLFDDYHASRVLPGFEPDSKLRMLMQLSDQAEIVIVISAADIDKNKVRGDLGITYDEDVLRLMEVFTERGLYVGSVCITQYSGQESADAFKKRLEKLGIKVYVLYLIPGYPNNTSFIVSDEGYGKNDYIETTRPLVVITAPGPGSGKMATCLSQLYHEYKRGVKAGYAKFETFPIWNIPLKHPVNLAYEAATADLNDVNMIDPFHLDAYGVTTVNYNRDVEIFPVVQAMFEKIMGECPYKSPTDMGVNMAGNCIIDDEVCQEASRQEIIRRYYKGMDALIAGTGTEEEVYKIELLLKQAHAALKDRKVVPASLELEKAAGAPAAAMELDDGRVITGKTSDLLGASSALLLNVLKELAGIDHAVHAVSYTHLRAHETLAISYA
;
A
#
# COMPACT_ATOMS: atom_id res chain seq x y z
N MET A 1 18.81 -5.02 -14.94
CA MET A 1 18.35 -5.57 -13.65
C MET A 1 17.88 -6.99 -13.88
N LYS A 2 18.24 -7.95 -12.98
CA LYS A 2 17.70 -9.32 -13.07
C LYS A 2 16.22 -9.30 -12.70
N ILE A 3 15.39 -10.10 -13.37
CA ILE A 3 13.95 -10.23 -13.15
C ILE A 3 13.72 -11.45 -12.25
N GLY A 4 13.02 -11.29 -11.15
CA GLY A 4 12.66 -12.34 -10.19
C GLY A 4 11.14 -12.66 -10.17
N PHE A 5 10.33 -11.83 -10.83
CA PHE A 5 8.88 -11.92 -10.79
C PHE A 5 8.27 -11.79 -12.20
N ASP A 6 7.33 -12.68 -12.52
CA ASP A 6 6.58 -12.67 -13.78
C ASP A 6 5.29 -11.87 -13.61
N ASN A 7 5.32 -10.62 -14.04
CA ASN A 7 4.21 -9.70 -13.90
C ASN A 7 3.00 -10.06 -14.78
N ASP A 8 3.23 -10.55 -16.00
CA ASP A 8 2.13 -10.91 -16.91
C ASP A 8 1.37 -12.14 -16.41
N LYS A 9 2.12 -13.13 -15.89
CA LYS A 9 1.54 -14.29 -15.22
C LYS A 9 0.72 -13.87 -14.01
N TYR A 10 1.22 -12.91 -13.19
CA TYR A 10 0.51 -12.38 -12.03
C TYR A 10 -0.81 -11.72 -12.44
N LEU A 11 -0.80 -10.82 -13.42
CA LEU A 11 -2.01 -10.16 -13.91
C LEU A 11 -3.08 -11.17 -14.35
N LYS A 12 -2.66 -12.20 -15.09
CA LYS A 12 -3.53 -13.26 -15.57
C LYS A 12 -4.11 -14.09 -14.41
N MET A 13 -3.26 -14.66 -13.57
CA MET A 13 -3.71 -15.53 -12.47
C MET A 13 -4.60 -14.79 -11.49
N GLN A 14 -4.25 -13.57 -11.13
CA GLN A 14 -5.01 -12.76 -10.18
C GLN A 14 -6.40 -12.42 -10.74
N SER A 15 -6.51 -12.02 -12.01
CA SER A 15 -7.79 -11.71 -12.64
C SER A 15 -8.67 -12.96 -12.84
N GLU A 16 -8.08 -14.10 -13.21
CA GLU A 16 -8.79 -15.38 -13.31
C GLU A 16 -9.39 -15.80 -11.97
N HIS A 17 -8.60 -15.71 -10.89
CA HIS A 17 -9.06 -16.08 -9.56
C HIS A 17 -10.18 -15.16 -9.04
N ILE A 18 -10.14 -13.86 -9.37
CA ILE A 18 -11.26 -12.94 -9.09
C ILE A 18 -12.53 -13.37 -9.85
N ARG A 19 -12.44 -13.75 -11.13
CA ARG A 19 -13.58 -14.24 -11.90
C ARG A 19 -14.17 -15.53 -11.29
N GLU A 20 -13.33 -16.44 -10.82
CA GLU A 20 -13.79 -17.65 -10.10
C GLU A 20 -14.59 -17.28 -8.85
N ARG A 21 -14.10 -16.30 -8.07
CA ARG A 21 -14.83 -15.79 -6.89
C ARG A 21 -16.17 -15.15 -7.23
N ILE A 22 -16.26 -14.36 -8.31
CA ILE A 22 -17.52 -13.79 -8.79
C ILE A 22 -18.53 -14.93 -9.09
N ASN A 23 -18.11 -15.97 -9.81
CA ASN A 23 -18.96 -17.10 -10.15
C ASN A 23 -19.41 -17.90 -8.91
N GLN A 24 -18.52 -18.08 -7.93
CA GLN A 24 -18.81 -18.78 -6.66
C GLN A 24 -19.98 -18.14 -5.91
N PHE A 25 -20.11 -16.82 -5.97
CA PHE A 25 -21.08 -16.05 -5.19
C PHE A 25 -22.28 -15.54 -6.02
N GLY A 26 -22.71 -16.31 -7.02
CA GLY A 26 -23.93 -15.97 -7.76
C GLY A 26 -23.81 -14.72 -8.64
N ASN A 27 -22.61 -14.45 -9.13
CA ASN A 27 -22.30 -13.34 -10.02
C ASN A 27 -22.33 -11.94 -9.33
N LYS A 28 -22.08 -11.88 -8.01
CA LYS A 28 -21.91 -10.62 -7.28
C LYS A 28 -20.79 -10.75 -6.24
N LEU A 29 -19.76 -9.93 -6.35
CA LEU A 29 -18.60 -9.93 -5.46
C LEU A 29 -18.24 -8.52 -5.02
N TYR A 30 -18.17 -8.31 -3.71
CA TYR A 30 -17.56 -7.12 -3.10
C TYR A 30 -16.09 -7.41 -2.83
N LEU A 31 -15.21 -6.74 -3.58
CA LEU A 31 -13.76 -6.88 -3.49
C LEU A 31 -13.17 -5.72 -2.70
N GLU A 32 -12.76 -5.99 -1.46
CA GLU A 32 -11.96 -5.05 -0.71
C GLU A 32 -10.57 -4.93 -1.31
N PHE A 33 -10.22 -3.74 -1.77
CA PHE A 33 -8.94 -3.51 -2.39
C PHE A 33 -7.96 -2.87 -1.42
N GLY A 34 -7.01 -3.67 -0.94
CA GLY A 34 -5.98 -3.24 -0.01
C GLY A 34 -4.78 -2.60 -0.72
N GLY A 35 -4.12 -1.68 -0.02
CA GLY A 35 -2.90 -1.03 -0.49
C GLY A 35 -3.12 -0.06 -1.65
N LYS A 36 -2.01 0.33 -2.29
CA LYS A 36 -2.00 1.29 -3.42
C LYS A 36 -2.37 0.56 -4.71
N LEU A 37 -3.34 1.11 -5.46
CA LEU A 37 -3.76 0.58 -6.76
C LEU A 37 -2.75 0.86 -7.86
N PHE A 38 -2.07 1.97 -7.77
CA PHE A 38 -0.95 2.40 -8.60
C PHE A 38 0.10 3.05 -7.69
N ASP A 39 1.32 3.18 -8.16
CA ASP A 39 2.47 3.61 -7.37
C ASP A 39 2.86 2.61 -6.26
N ASP A 40 2.67 1.30 -6.50
CA ASP A 40 3.11 0.26 -5.55
C ASP A 40 4.62 0.00 -5.66
N TYR A 41 5.38 1.03 -5.30
CA TYR A 41 6.84 0.97 -5.31
C TYR A 41 7.43 -0.01 -4.29
N HIS A 42 6.68 -0.41 -3.26
CA HIS A 42 7.17 -1.46 -2.36
C HIS A 42 7.22 -2.80 -3.09
N ALA A 43 6.13 -3.20 -3.74
CA ALA A 43 6.07 -4.44 -4.48
C ALA A 43 7.16 -4.51 -5.57
N SER A 44 7.35 -3.44 -6.35
CA SER A 44 8.37 -3.40 -7.39
C SER A 44 9.81 -3.45 -6.86
N ARG A 45 10.07 -3.03 -5.62
CA ARG A 45 11.38 -3.13 -5.00
C ARG A 45 11.70 -4.52 -4.47
N VAL A 46 10.71 -5.25 -3.97
CA VAL A 46 10.92 -6.58 -3.37
C VAL A 46 10.68 -7.73 -4.34
N LEU A 47 9.97 -7.47 -5.42
CA LEU A 47 9.66 -8.40 -6.51
C LEU A 47 10.14 -7.80 -7.85
N PRO A 48 11.45 -7.86 -8.18
CA PRO A 48 11.97 -7.32 -9.42
C PRO A 48 11.27 -7.92 -10.66
N GLY A 49 10.60 -7.08 -11.42
CA GLY A 49 9.69 -7.46 -12.51
C GLY A 49 8.24 -7.07 -12.23
N PHE A 50 7.83 -6.88 -10.98
CA PHE A 50 6.53 -6.33 -10.63
C PHE A 50 6.46 -4.84 -11.03
N GLU A 51 5.47 -4.47 -11.81
CA GLU A 51 5.26 -3.08 -12.24
C GLU A 51 4.40 -2.31 -11.22
N PRO A 52 4.73 -1.05 -10.89
CA PRO A 52 4.03 -0.29 -9.86
C PRO A 52 2.52 -0.12 -10.09
N ASP A 53 2.07 -0.17 -11.35
CA ASP A 53 0.66 -0.05 -11.76
C ASP A 53 -0.02 -1.40 -12.03
N SER A 54 0.62 -2.54 -11.69
CA SER A 54 0.10 -3.89 -11.97
C SER A 54 -1.31 -4.12 -11.44
N LYS A 55 -1.62 -3.60 -10.25
CA LYS A 55 -2.96 -3.74 -9.67
C LYS A 55 -4.03 -3.00 -10.50
N LEU A 56 -3.71 -1.82 -10.99
CA LEU A 56 -4.59 -1.06 -11.87
C LEU A 56 -4.76 -1.76 -13.22
N ARG A 57 -3.66 -2.24 -13.83
CA ARG A 57 -3.70 -3.01 -15.09
C ARG A 57 -4.52 -4.29 -14.95
N MET A 58 -4.44 -4.97 -13.81
CA MET A 58 -5.27 -6.13 -13.51
C MET A 58 -6.76 -5.76 -13.48
N LEU A 59 -7.14 -4.64 -12.82
CA LEU A 59 -8.52 -4.16 -12.83
C LEU A 59 -9.00 -3.76 -14.22
N MET A 60 -8.13 -3.22 -15.07
CA MET A 60 -8.47 -2.91 -16.46
C MET A 60 -8.84 -4.17 -17.26
N GLN A 61 -8.26 -5.35 -16.95
CA GLN A 61 -8.68 -6.63 -17.55
C GLN A 61 -10.08 -7.09 -17.11
N LEU A 62 -10.65 -6.46 -16.08
CA LEU A 62 -11.98 -6.72 -15.53
C LEU A 62 -12.93 -5.53 -15.74
N SER A 63 -12.54 -4.53 -16.55
CA SER A 63 -13.24 -3.25 -16.66
C SER A 63 -14.69 -3.35 -17.12
N ASP A 64 -15.04 -4.36 -17.89
CA ASP A 64 -16.41 -4.67 -18.31
C ASP A 64 -17.30 -5.15 -17.15
N GLN A 65 -16.74 -5.77 -16.14
CA GLN A 65 -17.41 -6.36 -14.99
C GLN A 65 -17.23 -5.56 -13.69
N ALA A 66 -16.25 -4.66 -13.64
CA ALA A 66 -15.88 -3.93 -12.42
C ALA A 66 -16.57 -2.56 -12.31
N GLU A 67 -17.08 -2.27 -11.12
CA GLU A 67 -17.56 -0.96 -10.68
C GLU A 67 -16.78 -0.57 -9.43
N ILE A 68 -16.22 0.64 -9.43
CA ILE A 68 -15.42 1.14 -8.31
C ILE A 68 -16.29 2.01 -7.40
N VAL A 69 -16.22 1.73 -6.11
CA VAL A 69 -16.73 2.59 -5.03
C VAL A 69 -15.55 3.06 -4.20
N ILE A 70 -15.36 4.37 -4.13
CA ILE A 70 -14.28 4.96 -3.34
C ILE A 70 -14.83 5.30 -1.96
N VAL A 71 -14.23 4.76 -0.91
CA VAL A 71 -14.65 5.01 0.47
C VAL A 71 -13.69 5.97 1.17
N ILE A 72 -14.24 6.87 1.98
CA ILE A 72 -13.47 7.82 2.79
C ILE A 72 -14.13 7.97 4.17
N SER A 73 -13.31 7.99 5.23
CA SER A 73 -13.84 8.22 6.58
C SER A 73 -14.22 9.68 6.80
N ALA A 74 -15.39 9.93 7.37
CA ALA A 74 -15.81 11.27 7.79
C ALA A 74 -14.83 11.90 8.79
N ALA A 75 -14.22 11.08 9.66
CA ALA A 75 -13.21 11.54 10.61
C ALA A 75 -11.89 11.94 9.93
N ASP A 76 -11.52 11.29 8.82
CA ASP A 76 -10.32 11.65 8.05
C ASP A 76 -10.54 12.97 7.27
N ILE A 77 -11.77 13.21 6.77
CA ILE A 77 -12.17 14.50 6.17
C ILE A 77 -12.09 15.61 7.22
N ASP A 78 -12.68 15.39 8.39
CA ASP A 78 -12.77 16.36 9.48
C ASP A 78 -11.40 16.79 10.00
N LYS A 79 -10.45 15.87 10.02
CA LYS A 79 -9.05 16.11 10.44
C LYS A 79 -8.16 16.66 9.32
N ASN A 80 -8.68 16.86 8.12
CA ASN A 80 -7.88 17.19 6.91
C ASN A 80 -6.66 16.27 6.78
N LYS A 81 -6.86 14.95 6.93
CA LYS A 81 -5.80 13.98 6.92
C LYS A 81 -5.07 13.97 5.58
N VAL A 82 -3.75 14.11 5.64
CA VAL A 82 -2.87 14.23 4.47
C VAL A 82 -2.23 12.89 4.12
N ARG A 83 -2.15 12.58 2.84
CA ARG A 83 -1.32 11.48 2.32
C ARG A 83 0.16 11.89 2.36
N GLY A 84 0.94 11.21 3.19
CA GLY A 84 2.35 11.54 3.40
C GLY A 84 3.26 11.39 2.17
N ASP A 85 2.84 10.65 1.15
CA ASP A 85 3.59 10.46 -0.11
C ASP A 85 3.26 11.50 -1.19
N LEU A 86 2.08 12.10 -1.15
CA LEU A 86 1.61 13.08 -2.14
C LEU A 86 1.44 14.49 -1.58
N GLY A 87 1.34 14.65 -0.27
CA GLY A 87 1.12 15.95 0.37
C GLY A 87 -0.27 16.57 0.15
N ILE A 88 -1.25 15.77 -0.33
CA ILE A 88 -2.64 16.19 -0.52
C ILE A 88 -3.57 15.57 0.52
N THR A 89 -4.70 16.21 0.79
CA THR A 89 -5.69 15.69 1.73
C THR A 89 -6.42 14.47 1.16
N TYR A 90 -7.03 13.65 2.02
CA TYR A 90 -7.73 12.43 1.58
C TYR A 90 -8.95 12.74 0.70
N ASP A 91 -9.66 13.82 0.97
CA ASP A 91 -10.78 14.27 0.13
C ASP A 91 -10.33 14.74 -1.26
N GLU A 92 -9.20 15.42 -1.36
CA GLU A 92 -8.58 15.74 -2.65
C GLU A 92 -8.07 14.48 -3.37
N ASP A 93 -7.53 13.51 -2.63
CA ASP A 93 -7.11 12.23 -3.22
C ASP A 93 -8.30 11.42 -3.75
N VAL A 94 -9.50 11.50 -3.15
CA VAL A 94 -10.71 10.91 -3.73
C VAL A 94 -10.97 11.44 -5.13
N LEU A 95 -10.88 12.75 -5.34
CA LEU A 95 -11.08 13.37 -6.66
C LEU A 95 -10.01 12.92 -7.66
N ARG A 96 -8.75 12.91 -7.24
CA ARG A 96 -7.64 12.40 -8.05
C ARG A 96 -7.81 10.92 -8.43
N LEU A 97 -8.23 10.07 -7.49
CA LEU A 97 -8.51 8.66 -7.76
C LEU A 97 -9.62 8.49 -8.79
N MET A 98 -10.70 9.27 -8.69
CA MET A 98 -11.79 9.25 -9.66
C MET A 98 -11.31 9.61 -11.06
N GLU A 99 -10.52 10.68 -11.20
CA GLU A 99 -9.93 11.10 -12.45
C GLU A 99 -9.06 10.00 -13.07
N VAL A 100 -8.10 9.49 -12.32
CA VAL A 100 -7.18 8.44 -12.78
C VAL A 100 -7.93 7.17 -13.22
N PHE A 101 -8.94 6.73 -12.47
CA PHE A 101 -9.72 5.54 -12.84
C PHE A 101 -10.53 5.78 -14.12
N THR A 102 -11.15 6.95 -14.23
CA THR A 102 -11.96 7.29 -15.42
C THR A 102 -11.10 7.42 -16.67
N GLU A 103 -9.94 8.07 -16.59
CA GLU A 103 -8.97 8.16 -17.68
C GLU A 103 -8.47 6.79 -18.16
N ARG A 104 -8.43 5.79 -17.27
CA ARG A 104 -8.05 4.40 -17.58
C ARG A 104 -9.22 3.54 -18.02
N GLY A 105 -10.41 4.12 -18.24
CA GLY A 105 -11.60 3.42 -18.71
C GLY A 105 -12.29 2.56 -17.66
N LEU A 106 -12.00 2.77 -16.37
CA LEU A 106 -12.69 2.10 -15.26
C LEU A 106 -13.93 2.89 -14.85
N TYR A 107 -15.01 2.19 -14.55
CA TYR A 107 -16.26 2.81 -14.14
C TYR A 107 -16.26 3.09 -12.63
N VAL A 108 -16.28 4.36 -12.24
CA VAL A 108 -16.45 4.80 -10.85
C VAL A 108 -17.94 5.07 -10.63
N GLY A 109 -18.62 4.19 -9.87
CA GLY A 109 -20.06 4.27 -9.65
C GLY A 109 -20.45 5.31 -8.62
N SER A 110 -19.69 5.41 -7.53
CA SER A 110 -20.03 6.30 -6.40
C SER A 110 -18.86 6.52 -5.44
N VAL A 111 -19.06 7.48 -4.54
CA VAL A 111 -18.23 7.69 -3.34
C VAL A 111 -19.08 7.36 -2.12
N CYS A 112 -18.47 6.73 -1.11
CA CYS A 112 -19.13 6.40 0.13
C CYS A 112 -18.38 7.02 1.31
N ILE A 113 -19.06 7.88 2.08
CA ILE A 113 -18.54 8.49 3.31
C ILE A 113 -18.86 7.55 4.46
N THR A 114 -17.83 7.02 5.12
CA THR A 114 -17.95 6.03 6.20
C THR A 114 -17.76 6.68 7.57
N GLN A 115 -18.15 5.96 8.65
CA GLN A 115 -17.99 6.41 10.03
C GLN A 115 -18.63 7.78 10.29
N TYR A 116 -19.69 8.09 9.56
CA TYR A 116 -20.37 9.37 9.65
C TYR A 116 -21.15 9.47 10.97
N SER A 117 -21.02 10.60 11.65
CA SER A 117 -21.70 10.93 12.90
C SER A 117 -22.13 12.41 12.96
N GLY A 118 -22.32 13.05 11.80
CA GLY A 118 -22.78 14.43 11.70
C GLY A 118 -21.68 15.47 11.56
N GLN A 119 -20.51 15.12 10.99
CA GLN A 119 -19.41 16.06 10.74
C GLN A 119 -19.79 17.05 9.63
N GLU A 120 -19.75 18.35 9.92
CA GLU A 120 -20.07 19.42 8.95
C GLU A 120 -19.13 19.41 7.74
N SER A 121 -17.84 19.08 7.94
CA SER A 121 -16.85 18.92 6.89
C SER A 121 -17.23 17.81 5.90
N ALA A 122 -17.73 16.67 6.41
CA ALA A 122 -18.20 15.55 5.59
C ALA A 122 -19.47 15.94 4.80
N ASP A 123 -20.39 16.71 5.39
CA ASP A 123 -21.58 17.25 4.70
C ASP A 123 -21.18 18.23 3.59
N ALA A 124 -20.20 19.09 3.85
CA ALA A 124 -19.68 20.00 2.84
C ALA A 124 -19.03 19.25 1.66
N PHE A 125 -18.25 18.22 1.95
CA PHE A 125 -17.63 17.37 0.93
C PHE A 125 -18.69 16.60 0.14
N LYS A 126 -19.69 16.00 0.79
CA LYS A 126 -20.84 15.35 0.14
C LYS A 126 -21.50 16.29 -0.86
N LYS A 127 -21.86 17.51 -0.43
CA LYS A 127 -22.47 18.53 -1.30
C LYS A 127 -21.58 18.93 -2.47
N ARG A 128 -20.25 18.98 -2.27
CA ARG A 128 -19.27 19.23 -3.34
C ARG A 128 -19.32 18.15 -4.40
N LEU A 129 -19.29 16.86 -3.99
CA LEU A 129 -19.36 15.71 -4.88
C LEU A 129 -20.70 15.65 -5.65
N GLU A 130 -21.82 15.87 -4.97
CA GLU A 130 -23.15 15.89 -5.58
C GLU A 130 -23.29 17.00 -6.66
N LYS A 131 -22.69 18.17 -6.42
CA LYS A 131 -22.62 19.24 -7.43
C LYS A 131 -21.80 18.88 -8.65
N LEU A 132 -20.83 17.95 -8.52
CA LEU A 132 -20.07 17.37 -9.62
C LEU A 132 -20.80 16.22 -10.32
N GLY A 133 -22.05 15.91 -9.90
CA GLY A 133 -22.85 14.82 -10.45
C GLY A 133 -22.45 13.43 -9.95
N ILE A 134 -21.68 13.35 -8.87
CA ILE A 134 -21.21 12.10 -8.29
C ILE A 134 -22.24 11.60 -7.29
N LYS A 135 -22.62 10.32 -7.37
CA LYS A 135 -23.46 9.66 -6.37
C LYS A 135 -22.68 9.50 -5.07
N VAL A 136 -23.27 9.91 -3.95
CA VAL A 136 -22.66 9.80 -2.62
C VAL A 136 -23.57 9.03 -1.69
N TYR A 137 -23.00 8.02 -1.01
CA TYR A 137 -23.67 7.24 0.02
C TYR A 137 -23.01 7.46 1.37
N VAL A 138 -23.75 7.20 2.45
CA VAL A 138 -23.29 7.41 3.82
C VAL A 138 -23.44 6.15 4.66
N LEU A 139 -22.37 5.76 5.32
CA LEU A 139 -22.36 4.70 6.32
C LEU A 139 -22.06 5.33 7.69
N TYR A 140 -22.93 5.04 8.64
CA TYR A 140 -22.88 5.65 9.96
C TYR A 140 -21.85 4.98 10.87
N LEU A 141 -21.40 5.73 11.87
CA LEU A 141 -20.58 5.17 12.95
C LEU A 141 -21.44 4.22 13.79
N ILE A 142 -21.06 2.95 13.83
CA ILE A 142 -21.79 1.92 14.57
C ILE A 142 -21.15 1.74 15.96
N PRO A 143 -21.89 1.98 17.06
CA PRO A 143 -21.37 1.79 18.41
C PRO A 143 -20.96 0.34 18.68
N GLY A 144 -19.81 0.16 19.34
CA GLY A 144 -19.31 -1.17 19.69
C GLY A 144 -18.68 -1.97 18.54
N TYR A 145 -18.47 -1.35 17.38
CA TYR A 145 -17.74 -1.96 16.28
C TYR A 145 -16.26 -2.18 16.67
N PRO A 146 -15.64 -3.34 16.38
CA PRO A 146 -16.21 -4.50 15.67
C PRO A 146 -16.80 -5.59 16.58
N ASN A 147 -16.82 -5.44 17.90
CA ASN A 147 -17.06 -6.52 18.85
C ASN A 147 -18.55 -6.89 19.05
N ASN A 148 -19.46 -5.91 18.97
CA ASN A 148 -20.89 -6.17 19.15
C ASN A 148 -21.55 -6.64 17.84
N THR A 149 -21.20 -7.85 17.39
CA THR A 149 -21.65 -8.40 16.10
C THR A 149 -23.18 -8.49 15.99
N SER A 150 -23.89 -8.72 17.09
CA SER A 150 -25.35 -8.80 17.08
C SER A 150 -26.03 -7.46 16.81
N PHE A 151 -25.48 -6.38 17.32
CA PHE A 151 -25.96 -5.03 17.01
C PHE A 151 -25.51 -4.58 15.61
N ILE A 152 -24.24 -4.86 15.26
CA ILE A 152 -23.66 -4.46 13.96
C ILE A 152 -24.47 -5.08 12.81
N VAL A 153 -24.76 -6.40 12.89
CA VAL A 153 -25.54 -7.13 11.89
C VAL A 153 -27.02 -7.12 12.25
N SER A 154 -27.62 -5.94 12.30
CA SER A 154 -29.03 -5.71 12.58
C SER A 154 -29.57 -4.53 11.77
N ASP A 155 -30.87 -4.34 11.80
CA ASP A 155 -31.55 -3.19 11.18
C ASP A 155 -31.10 -1.84 11.81
N GLU A 156 -30.71 -1.87 13.11
CA GLU A 156 -30.19 -0.71 13.83
C GLU A 156 -28.69 -0.45 13.60
N GLY A 157 -27.95 -1.45 13.12
CA GLY A 157 -26.56 -1.37 12.74
C GLY A 157 -26.41 -1.18 11.23
N TYR A 158 -26.04 -2.22 10.51
CA TYR A 158 -25.88 -2.17 9.05
C TYR A 158 -27.14 -1.75 8.31
N GLY A 159 -28.32 -2.02 8.85
CA GLY A 159 -29.60 -1.63 8.25
C GLY A 159 -29.81 -0.12 8.15
N LYS A 160 -29.16 0.68 8.99
CA LYS A 160 -29.18 2.15 8.91
C LYS A 160 -28.28 2.72 7.83
N ASN A 161 -27.29 1.97 7.39
CA ASN A 161 -26.38 2.41 6.35
C ASN A 161 -27.09 2.48 4.99
N ASP A 162 -26.68 3.40 4.15
CA ASP A 162 -27.20 3.46 2.80
C ASP A 162 -26.86 2.16 2.03
N TYR A 163 -27.82 1.68 1.25
CA TYR A 163 -27.52 0.67 0.24
C TYR A 163 -26.90 1.32 -0.97
N ILE A 164 -25.69 0.91 -1.31
CA ILE A 164 -24.97 1.39 -2.50
C ILE A 164 -25.52 0.66 -3.72
N GLU A 165 -26.28 1.36 -4.54
CA GLU A 165 -26.79 0.81 -5.79
C GLU A 165 -25.63 0.60 -6.77
N THR A 166 -25.41 -0.65 -7.16
CA THR A 166 -24.35 -1.04 -8.08
C THR A 166 -24.91 -1.83 -9.24
N THR A 167 -24.29 -1.68 -10.40
CA THR A 167 -24.78 -2.22 -11.69
C THR A 167 -23.94 -3.38 -12.22
N ARG A 168 -22.73 -3.60 -11.67
CA ARG A 168 -21.79 -4.59 -12.15
C ARG A 168 -21.57 -5.73 -11.17
N PRO A 169 -21.16 -6.92 -11.65
CA PRO A 169 -20.95 -8.09 -10.79
C PRO A 169 -19.76 -7.94 -9.83
N LEU A 170 -18.71 -7.23 -10.22
CA LEU A 170 -17.55 -6.95 -9.37
C LEU A 170 -17.62 -5.54 -8.83
N VAL A 171 -17.81 -5.40 -7.53
CA VAL A 171 -17.79 -4.11 -6.82
C VAL A 171 -16.46 -3.96 -6.10
N VAL A 172 -15.61 -3.08 -6.59
CA VAL A 172 -14.27 -2.82 -6.03
C VAL A 172 -14.38 -1.70 -5.00
N ILE A 173 -14.13 -2.01 -3.74
CA ILE A 173 -14.11 -1.04 -2.64
C ILE A 173 -12.67 -0.61 -2.39
N THR A 174 -12.35 0.63 -2.72
CA THR A 174 -11.01 1.23 -2.54
C THR A 174 -11.06 2.53 -1.75
N ALA A 175 -9.91 3.05 -1.33
CA ALA A 175 -9.82 4.24 -0.48
C ALA A 175 -8.49 4.97 -0.64
N PRO A 176 -8.40 6.26 -0.28
CA PRO A 176 -7.15 7.02 -0.19
C PRO A 176 -6.12 6.40 0.75
N GLY A 177 -6.57 5.72 1.82
CA GLY A 177 -5.65 5.14 2.80
C GLY A 177 -6.27 4.10 3.73
N PRO A 178 -5.51 3.61 4.71
CA PRO A 178 -5.98 2.65 5.70
C PRO A 178 -6.99 3.29 6.66
N GLY A 179 -7.83 2.45 7.30
CA GLY A 179 -8.82 2.91 8.28
C GLY A 179 -10.08 3.56 7.69
N SER A 180 -10.20 3.63 6.36
CA SER A 180 -11.35 4.26 5.68
C SER A 180 -12.64 3.43 5.71
N GLY A 181 -12.67 2.26 6.35
CA GLY A 181 -13.89 1.45 6.50
C GLY A 181 -14.22 0.53 5.32
N LYS A 182 -13.26 0.14 4.49
CA LYS A 182 -13.47 -0.73 3.31
C LYS A 182 -14.17 -2.05 3.66
N MET A 183 -13.64 -2.82 4.61
CA MET A 183 -14.24 -4.08 5.05
C MET A 183 -15.66 -3.87 5.59
N ALA A 184 -15.86 -2.87 6.46
CA ALA A 184 -17.17 -2.55 7.02
C ALA A 184 -18.18 -2.18 5.93
N THR A 185 -17.73 -1.49 4.87
CA THR A 185 -18.57 -1.20 3.71
C THR A 185 -18.96 -2.47 2.98
N CYS A 186 -17.99 -3.36 2.67
CA CYS A 186 -18.30 -4.66 2.03
C CYS A 186 -19.33 -5.44 2.85
N LEU A 187 -19.10 -5.62 4.14
CA LEU A 187 -20.02 -6.39 5.02
C LEU A 187 -21.40 -5.74 5.15
N SER A 188 -21.46 -4.40 5.24
CA SER A 188 -22.72 -3.67 5.25
C SER A 188 -23.50 -3.86 3.94
N GLN A 189 -22.82 -3.83 2.80
CA GLN A 189 -23.47 -4.06 1.51
C GLN A 189 -23.93 -5.52 1.36
N LEU A 190 -23.15 -6.50 1.83
CA LEU A 190 -23.59 -7.89 1.89
C LEU A 190 -24.87 -8.05 2.73
N TYR A 191 -24.96 -7.38 3.89
CA TYR A 191 -26.17 -7.37 4.68
C TYR A 191 -27.38 -6.89 3.86
N HIS A 192 -27.26 -5.80 3.16
CA HIS A 192 -28.32 -5.28 2.30
C HIS A 192 -28.66 -6.19 1.13
N GLU A 193 -27.68 -6.82 0.48
CA GLU A 193 -27.89 -7.77 -0.63
C GLU A 193 -28.69 -8.99 -0.13
N TYR A 194 -28.28 -9.60 0.98
CA TYR A 194 -28.96 -10.76 1.54
C TYR A 194 -30.39 -10.43 2.04
N LYS A 195 -30.61 -9.26 2.61
CA LYS A 195 -31.97 -8.78 2.95
C LYS A 195 -32.87 -8.64 1.72
N ARG A 196 -32.30 -8.41 0.53
CA ARG A 196 -32.97 -8.32 -0.76
C ARG A 196 -33.06 -9.67 -1.49
N GLY A 197 -32.56 -10.74 -0.90
CA GLY A 197 -32.51 -12.06 -1.51
C GLY A 197 -31.45 -12.20 -2.61
N VAL A 198 -30.49 -11.30 -2.69
CA VAL A 198 -29.38 -11.35 -3.66
C VAL A 198 -28.20 -12.07 -3.02
N LYS A 199 -27.75 -13.17 -3.63
CA LYS A 199 -26.53 -13.86 -3.23
C LYS A 199 -25.33 -13.06 -3.67
N ALA A 200 -24.48 -12.68 -2.72
CA ALA A 200 -23.24 -11.95 -2.97
C ALA A 200 -22.11 -12.47 -2.08
N GLY A 201 -20.88 -12.26 -2.48
CA GLY A 201 -19.69 -12.66 -1.73
C GLY A 201 -18.76 -11.51 -1.42
N TYR A 202 -17.77 -11.82 -0.59
CA TYR A 202 -16.68 -10.93 -0.23
C TYR A 202 -15.35 -11.53 -0.68
N ALA A 203 -14.41 -10.69 -1.06
CA ALA A 203 -13.01 -11.07 -1.15
C ALA A 203 -12.11 -9.88 -0.80
N LYS A 204 -10.92 -10.18 -0.28
CA LYS A 204 -9.89 -9.20 0.00
C LYS A 204 -8.74 -9.35 -0.99
N PHE A 205 -8.47 -8.29 -1.75
CA PHE A 205 -7.32 -8.27 -2.65
C PHE A 205 -6.05 -8.04 -1.85
N GLU A 206 -5.08 -8.92 -2.01
CA GLU A 206 -3.80 -8.85 -1.32
C GLU A 206 -2.64 -9.13 -2.27
N THR A 207 -1.48 -8.54 -1.96
CA THR A 207 -0.20 -8.87 -2.58
C THR A 207 0.76 -9.35 -1.51
N PHE A 208 0.71 -8.76 -0.33
CA PHE A 208 1.51 -9.10 0.85
C PHE A 208 0.61 -9.31 2.06
N PRO A 209 1.06 -10.15 3.02
CA PRO A 209 2.22 -11.05 2.90
C PRO A 209 1.99 -12.08 1.80
N ILE A 210 3.07 -12.63 1.24
CA ILE A 210 2.95 -13.72 0.27
C ILE A 210 2.68 -15.02 1.03
N TRP A 211 1.57 -15.69 0.71
CA TRP A 211 1.02 -16.78 1.50
C TRP A 211 1.83 -18.07 1.48
N ASN A 212 2.38 -18.42 0.31
CA ASN A 212 2.98 -19.73 0.02
C ASN A 212 4.52 -19.74 0.04
N ILE A 213 5.13 -18.73 0.68
CA ILE A 213 6.57 -18.72 0.99
C ILE A 213 6.77 -18.78 2.52
N PRO A 214 7.95 -19.15 3.02
CA PRO A 214 8.20 -19.26 4.46
C PRO A 214 7.92 -17.96 5.23
N LEU A 215 7.48 -18.09 6.48
CA LEU A 215 7.18 -16.95 7.36
C LEU A 215 8.33 -15.93 7.43
N LYS A 216 9.57 -16.42 7.55
CA LYS A 216 10.78 -15.59 7.63
C LYS A 216 11.47 -15.38 6.30
N HIS A 217 10.75 -15.57 5.20
CA HIS A 217 11.28 -15.26 3.89
C HIS A 217 11.57 -13.75 3.76
N PRO A 218 12.72 -13.32 3.19
CA PRO A 218 13.09 -11.91 3.10
C PRO A 218 12.00 -11.02 2.49
N VAL A 219 11.23 -11.50 1.51
CA VAL A 219 10.09 -10.78 0.92
C VAL A 219 9.03 -10.44 1.97
N ASN A 220 8.63 -11.40 2.81
CA ASN A 220 7.67 -11.18 3.88
C ASN A 220 8.23 -10.30 5.00
N LEU A 221 9.51 -10.46 5.35
CA LEU A 221 10.18 -9.58 6.32
C LEU A 221 10.29 -8.13 5.82
N ALA A 222 10.51 -7.93 4.51
CA ALA A 222 10.52 -6.59 3.92
C ALA A 222 9.14 -5.90 3.97
N TYR A 223 8.06 -6.67 3.92
CA TYR A 223 6.71 -6.14 4.13
C TYR A 223 6.51 -5.69 5.58
N GLU A 224 6.93 -6.48 6.58
CA GLU A 224 6.90 -6.04 7.99
C GLU A 224 7.72 -4.78 8.22
N ALA A 225 8.88 -4.65 7.56
CA ALA A 225 9.69 -3.43 7.62
C ALA A 225 9.00 -2.23 6.95
N ALA A 226 8.14 -2.48 5.95
CA ALA A 226 7.36 -1.44 5.27
C ALA A 226 6.16 -0.94 6.09
N THR A 227 5.69 -1.75 7.04
CA THR A 227 4.53 -1.50 7.90
C THR A 227 4.92 -1.46 9.39
N ALA A 228 6.17 -1.09 9.67
CA ALA A 228 6.69 -1.05 11.05
C ALA A 228 5.91 -0.07 11.96
N ASP A 229 5.45 1.03 11.38
CA ASP A 229 4.60 2.05 12.00
C ASP A 229 3.18 1.55 12.35
N LEU A 230 2.69 0.53 11.63
CA LEU A 230 1.36 -0.06 11.84
C LEU A 230 1.37 -1.25 12.80
N ASN A 231 2.54 -1.68 13.26
CA ASN A 231 2.73 -2.89 14.07
C ASN A 231 2.18 -4.17 13.42
N ASP A 232 2.14 -4.22 12.09
CA ASP A 232 1.83 -5.44 11.37
C ASP A 232 2.96 -6.47 11.54
N VAL A 233 2.58 -7.70 11.92
CA VAL A 233 3.50 -8.82 12.09
C VAL A 233 2.96 -10.01 11.30
N ASN A 234 3.82 -10.60 10.49
CA ASN A 234 3.46 -11.84 9.78
C ASN A 234 3.40 -13.01 10.76
N MET A 235 2.42 -13.87 10.57
CA MET A 235 2.25 -15.09 11.33
C MET A 235 1.70 -16.22 10.46
N ILE A 236 1.83 -17.45 10.93
CA ILE A 236 1.13 -18.57 10.32
C ILE A 236 -0.35 -18.44 10.61
N ASP A 237 -1.18 -18.58 9.58
CA ASP A 237 -2.63 -18.61 9.72
C ASP A 237 -3.07 -19.92 10.38
N PRO A 238 -3.46 -19.90 11.67
CA PRO A 238 -3.81 -21.11 12.39
C PRO A 238 -5.13 -21.72 11.91
N PHE A 239 -6.06 -20.88 11.44
CA PHE A 239 -7.34 -21.34 10.92
C PHE A 239 -7.18 -22.08 9.59
N HIS A 240 -6.28 -21.59 8.71
CA HIS A 240 -5.99 -22.25 7.43
C HIS A 240 -5.26 -23.59 7.66
N LEU A 241 -4.31 -23.61 8.59
CA LEU A 241 -3.62 -24.82 8.97
C LEU A 241 -4.59 -25.87 9.55
N ASP A 242 -5.50 -25.48 10.44
CA ASP A 242 -6.49 -26.37 11.03
C ASP A 242 -7.49 -26.90 9.99
N ALA A 243 -7.97 -26.02 9.10
CA ALA A 243 -8.99 -26.40 8.12
C ALA A 243 -8.46 -27.28 6.98
N TYR A 244 -7.20 -27.10 6.56
CA TYR A 244 -6.66 -27.68 5.33
C TYR A 244 -5.32 -28.45 5.51
N GLY A 245 -4.69 -28.38 6.67
CA GLY A 245 -3.35 -28.95 6.91
C GLY A 245 -2.25 -28.23 6.12
N VAL A 246 -2.51 -27.03 5.61
CA VAL A 246 -1.60 -26.25 4.78
C VAL A 246 -1.11 -25.01 5.54
N THR A 247 0.21 -24.84 5.59
CA THR A 247 0.81 -23.65 6.20
C THR A 247 0.75 -22.48 5.23
N THR A 248 0.13 -21.39 5.67
CA THR A 248 0.08 -20.11 4.95
C THR A 248 0.50 -18.97 5.85
N VAL A 249 1.06 -17.91 5.28
CA VAL A 249 1.46 -16.70 5.99
C VAL A 249 0.37 -15.65 5.85
N ASN A 250 -0.06 -15.08 6.96
CA ASN A 250 -0.97 -13.94 6.98
C ASN A 250 -0.49 -12.95 8.04
N TYR A 251 -1.08 -11.78 8.19
CA TYR A 251 -0.69 -10.87 9.27
C TYR A 251 -1.65 -10.94 10.46
N ASN A 252 -1.10 -10.59 11.62
CA ASN A 252 -1.78 -10.69 12.91
C ASN A 252 -3.18 -10.09 12.91
N ARG A 253 -3.38 -8.90 12.35
CA ARG A 253 -4.68 -8.21 12.36
C ARG A 253 -5.78 -9.01 11.67
N ASP A 254 -5.49 -9.66 10.56
CA ASP A 254 -6.49 -10.46 9.85
C ASP A 254 -6.80 -11.76 10.58
N VAL A 255 -5.77 -12.38 11.18
CA VAL A 255 -5.93 -13.58 11.99
C VAL A 255 -6.73 -13.30 13.27
N GLU A 256 -6.40 -12.22 13.98
CA GLU A 256 -7.07 -11.83 15.23
C GLU A 256 -8.54 -11.44 15.03
N ILE A 257 -8.85 -10.74 13.93
CA ILE A 257 -10.22 -10.30 13.65
C ILE A 257 -11.10 -11.38 13.02
N PHE A 258 -10.52 -12.45 12.47
CA PHE A 258 -11.24 -13.47 11.72
C PHE A 258 -12.43 -14.08 12.47
N PRO A 259 -12.37 -14.45 13.77
CA PRO A 259 -13.52 -14.99 14.49
C PRO A 259 -14.71 -14.02 14.56
N VAL A 260 -14.42 -12.71 14.63
CA VAL A 260 -15.46 -11.67 14.65
C VAL A 260 -16.10 -11.55 13.26
N VAL A 261 -15.27 -11.54 12.21
CA VAL A 261 -15.74 -11.46 10.83
C VAL A 261 -16.52 -12.73 10.45
N GLN A 262 -16.06 -13.90 10.89
CA GLN A 262 -16.79 -15.16 10.72
C GLN A 262 -18.19 -15.09 11.33
N ALA A 263 -18.31 -14.63 12.56
CA ALA A 263 -19.60 -14.45 13.22
C ALA A 263 -20.52 -13.43 12.49
N MET A 264 -19.94 -12.40 11.86
CA MET A 264 -20.70 -11.48 11.01
C MET A 264 -21.21 -12.16 9.74
N PHE A 265 -20.37 -12.95 9.04
CA PHE A 265 -20.80 -13.71 7.87
C PHE A 265 -21.91 -14.71 8.21
N GLU A 266 -21.79 -15.46 9.31
CA GLU A 266 -22.82 -16.39 9.77
C GLU A 266 -24.17 -15.68 9.98
N LYS A 267 -24.15 -14.47 10.57
CA LYS A 267 -25.37 -13.67 10.77
C LYS A 267 -25.93 -13.09 9.46
N ILE A 268 -25.09 -12.71 8.51
CA ILE A 268 -25.52 -12.14 7.23
C ILE A 268 -26.03 -13.23 6.29
N MET A 269 -25.27 -14.33 6.17
CA MET A 269 -25.45 -15.35 5.12
C MET A 269 -26.13 -16.62 5.62
N GLY A 270 -26.25 -16.80 6.94
CA GLY A 270 -26.68 -18.04 7.57
C GLY A 270 -25.55 -19.04 7.82
N GLU A 271 -24.46 -18.91 7.09
CA GLU A 271 -23.21 -19.69 7.24
C GLU A 271 -22.02 -18.83 6.85
N CYS A 272 -20.82 -19.17 7.32
CA CYS A 272 -19.59 -18.54 6.85
C CYS A 272 -18.98 -19.37 5.72
N PRO A 273 -18.82 -18.83 4.50
CA PRO A 273 -18.23 -19.56 3.39
C PRO A 273 -16.69 -19.69 3.49
N TYR A 274 -16.08 -19.02 4.48
CA TYR A 274 -14.63 -18.96 4.67
C TYR A 274 -14.23 -19.71 5.93
N LYS A 275 -13.20 -20.53 5.85
CA LYS A 275 -12.65 -21.27 6.98
C LYS A 275 -11.43 -20.57 7.60
N SER A 276 -10.87 -19.59 6.93
CA SER A 276 -9.69 -18.86 7.39
C SER A 276 -9.66 -17.43 6.80
N PRO A 277 -8.87 -16.50 7.38
CA PRO A 277 -8.62 -15.22 6.75
C PRO A 277 -7.96 -15.35 5.37
N THR A 278 -7.13 -16.37 5.14
CA THR A 278 -6.54 -16.67 3.83
C THR A 278 -7.60 -17.01 2.79
N ASP A 279 -8.67 -17.74 3.17
CA ASP A 279 -9.79 -18.03 2.25
C ASP A 279 -10.55 -16.80 1.80
N MET A 280 -10.61 -15.76 2.62
CA MET A 280 -11.24 -14.49 2.26
C MET A 280 -10.44 -13.73 1.20
N GLY A 281 -9.14 -13.98 1.12
CA GLY A 281 -8.22 -13.25 0.27
C GLY A 281 -8.16 -13.77 -1.18
N VAL A 282 -7.58 -12.93 -2.03
CA VAL A 282 -7.10 -13.29 -3.38
C VAL A 282 -5.66 -12.81 -3.51
N ASN A 283 -4.71 -13.73 -3.56
CA ASN A 283 -3.27 -13.45 -3.64
C ASN A 283 -2.53 -14.52 -4.42
N MET A 284 -2.19 -14.23 -5.67
CA MET A 284 -1.45 -15.13 -6.56
C MET A 284 0.04 -14.79 -6.66
N ALA A 285 0.52 -13.79 -5.90
CA ALA A 285 1.88 -13.26 -6.04
C ALA A 285 2.96 -14.35 -5.89
N GLY A 286 2.84 -15.22 -4.91
CA GLY A 286 3.86 -16.25 -4.68
C GLY A 286 3.97 -17.30 -5.80
N ASN A 287 2.92 -17.46 -6.62
CA ASN A 287 2.95 -18.36 -7.78
C ASN A 287 3.67 -17.74 -8.99
N CYS A 288 4.04 -16.46 -8.89
CA CYS A 288 4.64 -15.67 -9.97
C CYS A 288 6.10 -15.31 -9.72
N ILE A 289 6.69 -15.77 -8.61
CA ILE A 289 8.13 -15.70 -8.36
C ILE A 289 8.80 -16.73 -9.29
N ILE A 290 9.73 -16.26 -10.15
CA ILE A 290 10.46 -17.07 -11.13
C ILE A 290 11.95 -17.22 -10.80
N ASP A 291 12.50 -16.28 -10.01
CA ASP A 291 13.84 -16.33 -9.45
C ASP A 291 13.79 -15.84 -8.00
N ASP A 292 13.76 -16.78 -7.09
CA ASP A 292 13.60 -16.51 -5.66
C ASP A 292 14.82 -15.81 -5.05
N GLU A 293 16.03 -16.15 -5.51
CA GLU A 293 17.27 -15.52 -5.02
C GLU A 293 17.29 -14.02 -5.34
N VAL A 294 16.82 -13.64 -6.55
CA VAL A 294 16.68 -12.24 -6.96
C VAL A 294 15.69 -11.50 -6.08
N CYS A 295 14.53 -12.12 -5.77
CA CYS A 295 13.53 -11.53 -4.87
C CYS A 295 14.05 -11.41 -3.43
N GLN A 296 14.76 -12.41 -2.92
CA GLN A 296 15.35 -12.37 -1.59
C GLN A 296 16.38 -11.24 -1.45
N GLU A 297 17.29 -11.11 -2.43
CA GLU A 297 18.31 -10.06 -2.39
C GLU A 297 17.68 -8.67 -2.49
N ALA A 298 16.73 -8.47 -3.42
CA ALA A 298 15.98 -7.22 -3.52
C ALA A 298 15.27 -6.84 -2.22
N SER A 299 14.72 -7.84 -1.53
CA SER A 299 14.05 -7.65 -0.24
C SER A 299 15.01 -7.29 0.89
N ARG A 300 16.21 -7.89 0.96
CA ARG A 300 17.26 -7.47 1.90
C ARG A 300 17.66 -6.02 1.67
N GLN A 301 17.83 -5.63 0.41
CA GLN A 301 18.14 -4.24 0.05
C GLN A 301 17.01 -3.27 0.44
N GLU A 302 15.73 -3.69 0.32
CA GLU A 302 14.59 -2.87 0.76
C GLU A 302 14.55 -2.74 2.29
N ILE A 303 14.84 -3.79 3.07
CA ILE A 303 14.89 -3.70 4.53
C ILE A 303 16.00 -2.72 4.96
N ILE A 304 17.20 -2.76 4.33
CA ILE A 304 18.28 -1.80 4.60
C ILE A 304 17.81 -0.37 4.27
N ARG A 305 17.13 -0.18 3.15
CA ARG A 305 16.59 1.14 2.78
C ARG A 305 15.58 1.65 3.80
N ARG A 306 14.72 0.77 4.32
CA ARG A 306 13.73 1.09 5.37
C ARG A 306 14.41 1.49 6.68
N TYR A 307 15.51 0.82 7.03
CA TYR A 307 16.31 1.20 8.20
C TYR A 307 16.79 2.65 8.11
N TYR A 308 17.43 3.03 7.00
CA TYR A 308 17.90 4.41 6.83
C TYR A 308 16.75 5.42 6.79
N LYS A 309 15.62 5.09 6.17
CA LYS A 309 14.44 5.95 6.19
C LYS A 309 13.88 6.14 7.61
N GLY A 310 13.88 5.07 8.41
CA GLY A 310 13.46 5.14 9.82
C GLY A 310 14.42 6.01 10.65
N MET A 311 15.73 5.89 10.41
CA MET A 311 16.73 6.73 11.05
C MET A 311 16.58 8.22 10.68
N ASP A 312 16.33 8.52 9.40
CA ASP A 312 16.05 9.90 8.95
C ASP A 312 14.79 10.46 9.64
N ALA A 313 13.73 9.68 9.71
CA ALA A 313 12.49 10.07 10.39
C ALA A 313 12.72 10.30 11.90
N LEU A 314 13.52 9.44 12.55
CA LEU A 314 13.88 9.60 13.97
C LEU A 314 14.69 10.89 14.20
N ILE A 315 15.68 11.17 13.36
CA ILE A 315 16.50 12.40 13.44
C ILE A 315 15.62 13.64 13.18
N ALA A 316 14.67 13.56 12.26
CA ALA A 316 13.72 14.64 11.96
C ALA A 316 12.62 14.80 13.05
N GLY A 317 12.55 13.91 14.05
CA GLY A 317 11.52 13.94 15.08
C GLY A 317 10.13 13.51 14.62
N THR A 318 10.03 12.81 13.48
CA THR A 318 8.78 12.32 12.90
C THR A 318 8.63 10.80 13.00
N GLY A 319 9.68 10.08 13.39
CA GLY A 319 9.71 8.63 13.62
C GLY A 319 9.97 8.28 15.08
N THR A 320 9.97 7.00 15.41
CA THR A 320 10.19 6.48 16.76
C THR A 320 11.38 5.52 16.83
N GLU A 321 12.02 5.43 18.01
CA GLU A 321 13.08 4.43 18.27
C GLU A 321 12.55 2.99 18.13
N GLU A 322 11.27 2.77 18.48
CA GLU A 322 10.62 1.46 18.40
C GLU A 322 10.54 0.95 16.96
N GLU A 323 10.17 1.82 16.01
CA GLU A 323 10.15 1.49 14.58
C GLU A 323 11.54 1.12 14.07
N VAL A 324 12.56 1.89 14.40
CA VAL A 324 13.95 1.62 14.01
C VAL A 324 14.43 0.29 14.60
N TYR A 325 14.17 0.05 15.88
CA TYR A 325 14.54 -1.19 16.55
C TYR A 325 13.85 -2.41 15.93
N LYS A 326 12.56 -2.30 15.57
CA LYS A 326 11.84 -3.35 14.86
C LYS A 326 12.51 -3.69 13.52
N ILE A 327 12.91 -2.67 12.75
CA ILE A 327 13.59 -2.88 11.47
C ILE A 327 14.97 -3.51 11.68
N GLU A 328 15.71 -3.17 12.73
CA GLU A 328 16.98 -3.84 13.09
C GLU A 328 16.79 -5.33 13.39
N LEU A 329 15.71 -5.70 14.07
CA LEU A 329 15.39 -7.11 14.29
C LEU A 329 15.09 -7.85 12.97
N LEU A 330 14.38 -7.19 12.06
CA LEU A 330 14.07 -7.74 10.74
C LEU A 330 15.33 -7.90 9.87
N LEU A 331 16.28 -6.96 9.93
CA LEU A 331 17.61 -7.09 9.29
C LEU A 331 18.33 -8.35 9.77
N LYS A 332 18.36 -8.60 11.08
CA LYS A 332 18.97 -9.82 11.66
C LYS A 332 18.28 -11.08 11.17
N GLN A 333 16.93 -11.08 11.12
CA GLN A 333 16.16 -12.22 10.66
C GLN A 333 16.35 -12.49 9.15
N ALA A 334 16.50 -11.42 8.35
CA ALA A 334 16.78 -11.53 6.91
C ALA A 334 18.23 -11.87 6.60
N HIS A 335 19.10 -12.01 7.62
CA HIS A 335 20.55 -12.18 7.47
C HIS A 335 21.19 -11.09 6.61
N ALA A 336 20.75 -9.84 6.78
CA ALA A 336 21.23 -8.67 6.07
C ALA A 336 22.03 -7.75 6.99
N ALA A 337 23.09 -7.14 6.45
CA ALA A 337 23.87 -6.13 7.12
C ALA A 337 23.88 -4.83 6.32
N LEU A 338 23.99 -3.68 6.96
CA LEU A 338 23.95 -2.37 6.28
C LEU A 338 25.02 -2.25 5.18
N LYS A 339 26.20 -2.86 5.41
CA LYS A 339 27.31 -2.91 4.45
C LYS A 339 27.01 -3.68 3.17
N ASP A 340 25.97 -4.53 3.16
CA ASP A 340 25.57 -5.30 1.97
C ASP A 340 24.95 -4.39 0.89
N ARG A 341 24.57 -3.17 1.27
CA ARG A 341 24.20 -2.14 0.31
C ARG A 341 25.47 -1.43 -0.18
N LYS A 342 25.85 -1.63 -1.42
CA LYS A 342 27.14 -1.18 -2.02
C LYS A 342 27.44 0.31 -1.81
N VAL A 343 26.43 1.17 -1.77
CA VAL A 343 26.61 2.60 -1.55
C VAL A 343 27.04 2.93 -0.12
N VAL A 344 26.76 2.07 0.86
CA VAL A 344 27.10 2.30 2.27
C VAL A 344 28.62 2.25 2.49
N PRO A 345 29.35 1.15 2.19
CA PRO A 345 30.80 1.13 2.32
C PRO A 345 31.48 2.20 1.47
N ALA A 346 31.01 2.45 0.23
CA ALA A 346 31.59 3.46 -0.63
C ALA A 346 31.50 4.88 -0.08
N SER A 347 30.35 5.25 0.53
CA SER A 347 30.21 6.56 1.19
C SER A 347 31.07 6.66 2.45
N LEU A 348 31.10 5.63 3.31
CA LEU A 348 31.90 5.62 4.53
C LEU A 348 33.39 5.66 4.29
N GLU A 349 33.89 4.96 3.26
CA GLU A 349 35.29 5.01 2.84
C GLU A 349 35.68 6.41 2.35
N LEU A 350 34.82 7.05 1.54
CA LEU A 350 35.07 8.42 1.09
C LEU A 350 35.00 9.43 2.25
N GLU A 351 34.05 9.29 3.14
CA GLU A 351 33.95 10.13 4.35
C GLU A 351 35.22 10.06 5.21
N LYS A 352 35.70 8.82 5.46
CA LYS A 352 36.94 8.60 6.20
C LYS A 352 38.15 9.20 5.51
N ALA A 353 38.25 9.05 4.20
CA ALA A 353 39.37 9.56 3.41
C ALA A 353 39.36 11.09 3.29
N ALA A 354 38.19 11.70 3.22
CA ALA A 354 38.02 13.14 3.03
C ALA A 354 37.95 13.94 4.34
N GLY A 355 37.66 13.27 5.46
CA GLY A 355 37.39 13.94 6.75
C GLY A 355 36.14 14.82 6.73
N ALA A 356 35.19 14.58 5.81
CA ALA A 356 33.97 15.35 5.62
C ALA A 356 32.84 14.44 5.15
N PRO A 357 31.57 14.78 5.43
CA PRO A 357 30.41 13.97 5.03
C PRO A 357 30.46 13.61 3.54
N ALA A 358 30.13 12.36 3.24
CA ALA A 358 30.10 11.82 1.88
C ALA A 358 28.79 11.13 1.56
N ALA A 359 28.47 11.00 0.28
CA ALA A 359 27.31 10.31 -0.24
C ALA A 359 27.70 9.41 -1.42
N ALA A 360 26.91 8.39 -1.71
CA ALA A 360 27.12 7.50 -2.84
C ALA A 360 25.79 7.11 -3.49
N MET A 361 25.84 6.84 -4.82
CA MET A 361 24.69 6.38 -5.61
C MET A 361 25.15 5.24 -6.53
N GLU A 362 24.37 4.18 -6.61
CA GLU A 362 24.55 3.10 -7.58
C GLU A 362 23.71 3.40 -8.83
N LEU A 363 24.33 3.35 -10.00
CA LEU A 363 23.69 3.50 -11.30
C LEU A 363 23.09 2.17 -11.76
N ASP A 364 22.23 2.20 -12.78
CA ASP A 364 21.55 1.00 -13.33
C ASP A 364 22.53 -0.06 -13.87
N ASP A 365 23.70 0.35 -14.29
CA ASP A 365 24.79 -0.54 -14.75
C ASP A 365 25.64 -1.11 -13.60
N GLY A 366 25.34 -0.76 -12.35
CA GLY A 366 26.02 -1.23 -11.14
C GLY A 366 27.25 -0.43 -10.74
N ARG A 367 27.62 0.64 -11.47
CA ARG A 367 28.69 1.57 -11.07
C ARG A 367 28.24 2.38 -9.85
N VAL A 368 29.15 2.60 -8.92
CA VAL A 368 28.91 3.42 -7.74
C VAL A 368 29.63 4.76 -7.89
N ILE A 369 28.86 5.84 -7.92
CA ILE A 369 29.36 7.21 -7.97
C ILE A 369 29.30 7.80 -6.56
N THR A 370 30.31 8.59 -6.21
CA THR A 370 30.42 9.19 -4.88
C THR A 370 30.53 10.72 -4.97
N GLY A 371 30.16 11.39 -3.88
CA GLY A 371 30.33 12.83 -3.70
C GLY A 371 30.65 13.16 -2.26
N LYS A 372 31.48 14.15 -2.00
CA LYS A 372 31.84 14.62 -0.64
C LYS A 372 31.50 16.08 -0.45
N THR A 373 31.30 16.47 0.80
CA THR A 373 31.18 17.87 1.19
C THR A 373 32.47 18.63 0.87
N SER A 374 32.34 19.80 0.32
CA SER A 374 33.39 20.77 0.04
C SER A 374 32.94 22.15 0.50
N ASP A 375 33.83 23.15 0.35
CA ASP A 375 33.50 24.56 0.67
C ASP A 375 32.35 25.13 -0.18
N LEU A 376 32.04 24.47 -1.32
CA LEU A 376 31.01 24.92 -2.28
C LEU A 376 29.71 24.12 -2.20
N LEU A 377 29.76 22.83 -1.90
CA LEU A 377 28.64 21.91 -2.04
C LEU A 377 28.60 20.91 -0.88
N GLY A 378 27.40 20.65 -0.36
CA GLY A 378 27.15 19.49 0.50
C GLY A 378 27.31 18.17 -0.28
N ALA A 379 27.51 17.07 0.44
CA ALA A 379 27.76 15.74 -0.12
C ALA A 379 26.73 15.31 -1.17
N SER A 380 25.43 15.52 -0.89
CA SER A 380 24.33 15.11 -1.80
C SER A 380 24.35 15.92 -3.11
N SER A 381 24.60 17.22 -3.04
CA SER A 381 24.71 18.09 -4.22
C SER A 381 25.94 17.74 -5.06
N ALA A 382 27.07 17.48 -4.41
CA ALA A 382 28.30 17.05 -5.07
C ALA A 382 28.09 15.68 -5.77
N LEU A 383 27.43 14.73 -5.09
CA LEU A 383 27.07 13.45 -5.66
C LEU A 383 26.19 13.60 -6.90
N LEU A 384 25.12 14.40 -6.80
CA LEU A 384 24.19 14.61 -7.93
C LEU A 384 24.95 15.16 -9.17
N LEU A 385 25.81 16.15 -8.98
CA LEU A 385 26.62 16.70 -10.09
C LEU A 385 27.59 15.66 -10.66
N ASN A 386 28.21 14.85 -9.82
CA ASN A 386 29.11 13.78 -10.29
C ASN A 386 28.33 12.72 -11.10
N VAL A 387 27.12 12.35 -10.65
CA VAL A 387 26.25 11.44 -11.40
C VAL A 387 25.85 12.04 -12.75
N LEU A 388 25.44 13.31 -12.79
CA LEU A 388 25.07 13.98 -14.04
C LEU A 388 26.26 14.05 -15.02
N LYS A 389 27.47 14.33 -14.52
CA LYS A 389 28.69 14.32 -15.35
C LYS A 389 28.95 12.92 -15.93
N GLU A 390 28.87 11.89 -15.08
CA GLU A 390 29.10 10.52 -15.52
C GLU A 390 28.11 10.09 -16.60
N LEU A 391 26.79 10.38 -16.40
CA LEU A 391 25.75 10.07 -17.38
C LEU A 391 25.87 10.86 -18.68
N ALA A 392 26.39 12.09 -18.61
CA ALA A 392 26.62 12.95 -19.77
C ALA A 392 27.98 12.73 -20.46
N GLY A 393 28.86 11.85 -19.95
CA GLY A 393 30.19 11.64 -20.45
C GLY A 393 31.13 12.86 -20.29
N ILE A 394 30.85 13.68 -19.25
CA ILE A 394 31.65 14.89 -18.96
C ILE A 394 32.78 14.51 -18.01
N ASP A 395 34.03 14.94 -18.34
CA ASP A 395 35.17 14.72 -17.49
C ASP A 395 34.95 15.31 -16.07
N HIS A 396 35.30 14.55 -15.06
CA HIS A 396 35.18 14.97 -13.67
C HIS A 396 36.04 16.21 -13.33
N ALA A 397 37.10 16.46 -14.06
CA ALA A 397 37.93 17.66 -13.93
C ALA A 397 37.22 18.96 -14.37
N VAL A 398 36.12 18.86 -15.11
CA VAL A 398 35.32 20.04 -15.50
C VAL A 398 34.56 20.58 -14.28
N HIS A 399 34.81 21.81 -13.90
CA HIS A 399 34.08 22.48 -12.82
C HIS A 399 32.71 22.95 -13.33
N ALA A 400 31.63 22.22 -12.98
CA ALA A 400 30.26 22.55 -13.38
C ALA A 400 29.66 23.70 -12.54
N VAL A 401 30.22 23.97 -11.36
CA VAL A 401 29.75 25.02 -10.42
C VAL A 401 30.97 25.78 -9.89
N SER A 402 30.91 27.12 -9.87
CA SER A 402 31.92 27.97 -9.28
C SER A 402 31.38 28.69 -8.06
N TYR A 403 32.29 29.09 -7.15
CA TYR A 403 31.96 29.87 -5.94
C TYR A 403 31.18 31.16 -6.27
N THR A 404 31.47 31.80 -7.41
CA THR A 404 30.79 33.02 -7.84
C THR A 404 29.32 32.81 -8.15
N HIS A 405 28.98 31.68 -8.76
CA HIS A 405 27.58 31.33 -9.07
C HIS A 405 26.77 31.03 -7.81
N LEU A 406 27.36 30.28 -6.85
CA LEU A 406 26.68 29.94 -5.60
C LEU A 406 26.40 31.16 -4.74
N ARG A 407 27.39 32.08 -4.61
CA ARG A 407 27.21 33.32 -3.85
C ARG A 407 26.15 34.26 -4.47
N ALA A 408 26.01 34.28 -5.79
CA ALA A 408 24.96 35.07 -6.43
C ALA A 408 23.55 34.55 -6.09
N HIS A 409 23.38 33.24 -5.97
CA HIS A 409 22.11 32.61 -5.55
C HIS A 409 21.82 32.80 -4.05
N GLU A 410 22.83 32.70 -3.18
CA GLU A 410 22.67 32.96 -1.75
C GLU A 410 22.29 34.43 -1.48
N THR A 411 22.84 35.36 -2.23
CA THR A 411 22.52 36.81 -2.05
C THR A 411 21.08 37.12 -2.51
N LEU A 412 20.56 36.41 -3.51
CA LEU A 412 19.17 36.52 -3.94
C LEU A 412 18.19 35.87 -2.92
N ALA A 413 18.55 34.73 -2.34
CA ALA A 413 17.74 34.05 -1.32
C ALA A 413 17.59 34.87 -0.02
N ILE A 414 18.63 35.59 0.39
CA ILE A 414 18.62 36.46 1.59
C ILE A 414 17.79 37.75 1.35
N SER A 415 17.59 38.18 0.12
CA SER A 415 16.79 39.37 -0.20
C SER A 415 15.26 39.12 -0.22
N TYR A 416 14.82 37.86 -0.09
CA TYR A 416 13.40 37.47 -0.02
C TYR A 416 12.98 36.89 1.36
N ALA A 417 13.84 36.90 2.36
CA ALA A 417 13.52 36.65 3.76
C ALA A 417 13.35 37.97 4.51
#